data_6349aba1aebef1d7f1ea1cc7b6a1f72c
#
_entry.id   6349aba1aebef1d7f1ea1cc7b6a1f72c
#
_cell.length_a   1.000
_cell.length_b   1.000
_cell.length_c   1.000
_cell.angle_alpha   90.00
_cell.angle_beta   90.00
_cell.angle_gamma   90.00
#
_symmetry.space_group_name_H-M   'P 1'
#
loop_
_entity.id
_entity.type
_entity.pdbx_description
1 polymer ?
#
loop_
_entity_poly.entity_id
_entity_poly.type
_entity_poly.pdbx_seq_one_letter_code
_entity_poly.pdbx_strand_id
1 'polypeptide(L)'
;MECHRAGAEVFTGDATCRKKSVELLEELGLPKGLLPLEDIQEFGYNRDSGFIWLVQGKKVEHTFKKIMQKVSYDTKVTAFIENGKLRKITGIKTNAMMLWISINEVFVPEALPEKVTFKSSNGLSRTFDAAAFALGE
;
A
#
# COMPACT_ATOMS: atom_id res chain seq x y z
N MET A 1 -8.46 -15.41 4.18
CA MET A 1 -7.30 -14.92 4.93
C MET A 1 -6.62 -15.98 5.80
N GLU A 2 -7.37 -16.88 6.40
CA GLU A 2 -6.80 -17.91 7.25
C GLU A 2 -5.74 -18.76 6.55
N CYS A 3 -5.96 -19.12 5.28
CA CYS A 3 -5.01 -19.93 4.52
C CYS A 3 -3.66 -19.22 4.30
N HIS A 4 -3.62 -17.89 4.40
CA HIS A 4 -2.38 -17.12 4.24
C HIS A 4 -1.65 -16.89 5.56
N ARG A 5 -2.33 -17.08 6.71
CA ARG A 5 -1.68 -16.90 8.01
C ARG A 5 -0.69 -18.05 8.32
N ALA A 6 -0.99 -19.24 7.85
CA ALA A 6 -0.11 -20.38 8.05
C ALA A 6 1.20 -20.14 7.28
N GLY A 7 2.32 -20.16 7.98
CA GLY A 7 3.62 -19.89 7.37
C GLY A 7 3.95 -18.42 7.21
N ALA A 8 3.07 -17.52 7.63
CA ALA A 8 3.32 -16.07 7.52
C ALA A 8 4.17 -15.55 8.67
N GLU A 9 4.92 -14.49 8.39
CA GLU A 9 5.58 -13.69 9.41
C GLU A 9 4.55 -12.67 9.90
N VAL A 10 4.34 -12.60 11.21
CA VAL A 10 3.35 -11.69 11.79
C VAL A 10 4.03 -10.80 12.82
N PHE A 11 3.82 -9.50 12.71
CA PHE A 11 4.39 -8.49 13.59
C PHE A 11 3.27 -7.73 14.27
N THR A 12 3.50 -7.30 15.52
CA THR A 12 2.53 -6.52 16.28
C THR A 12 3.21 -5.28 16.85
N GLY A 13 2.41 -4.24 17.13
CA GLY A 13 2.90 -2.97 17.64
C GLY A 13 3.29 -2.00 16.54
N ASP A 14 2.89 -0.74 16.70
CA ASP A 14 3.02 0.27 15.64
C ASP A 14 4.46 0.43 15.13
N ALA A 15 5.42 0.60 16.03
CA ALA A 15 6.81 0.85 15.61
C ALA A 15 7.38 -0.32 14.80
N THR A 16 7.16 -1.56 15.27
CA THR A 16 7.64 -2.75 14.59
C THR A 16 6.95 -2.96 13.24
N CYS A 17 5.62 -2.83 13.22
CA CYS A 17 4.86 -3.01 11.99
C CYS A 17 5.23 -1.98 10.94
N ARG A 18 5.40 -0.73 11.35
CA ARG A 18 5.80 0.36 10.45
C ARG A 18 7.17 0.08 9.84
N LYS A 19 8.14 -0.27 10.69
CA LYS A 19 9.49 -0.58 10.24
C LYS A 19 9.50 -1.74 9.24
N LYS A 20 8.81 -2.83 9.57
CA LYS A 20 8.80 -4.03 8.74
C LYS A 20 8.07 -3.82 7.41
N SER A 21 6.97 -3.05 7.42
CA SER A 21 6.26 -2.76 6.17
C SER A 21 7.07 -1.86 5.25
N VAL A 22 7.78 -0.88 5.80
CA VAL A 22 8.66 -0.01 5.02
C VAL A 22 9.82 -0.81 4.43
N GLU A 23 10.42 -1.70 5.22
CA GLU A 23 11.50 -2.57 4.74
C GLU A 23 11.04 -3.46 3.59
N LEU A 24 9.82 -3.98 3.67
CA LEU A 24 9.27 -4.82 2.60
C LEU A 24 9.03 -4.04 1.33
N LEU A 25 8.47 -2.84 1.43
CA LEU A 25 8.27 -1.97 0.27
C LEU A 25 9.61 -1.68 -0.41
N GLU A 26 10.63 -1.35 0.38
CA GLU A 26 11.96 -1.08 -0.16
C GLU A 26 12.57 -2.31 -0.82
N GLU A 27 12.47 -3.47 -0.16
CA GLU A 27 12.98 -4.74 -0.69
C GLU A 27 12.42 -5.05 -2.08
N LEU A 28 11.14 -4.75 -2.29
CA LEU A 28 10.45 -5.07 -3.53
C LEU A 28 10.34 -3.91 -4.52
N GLY A 29 11.12 -2.85 -4.29
CA GLY A 29 11.24 -1.75 -5.24
C GLY A 29 10.04 -0.81 -5.29
N LEU A 30 9.26 -0.74 -4.22
CA LEU A 30 8.11 0.16 -4.12
C LEU A 30 8.46 1.38 -3.26
N PRO A 31 7.78 2.53 -3.47
CA PRO A 31 8.02 3.71 -2.64
C PRO A 31 7.76 3.45 -1.16
N LYS A 32 8.66 3.92 -0.30
CA LYS A 32 8.59 3.65 1.14
C LYS A 32 7.41 4.29 1.85
N GLY A 33 6.91 5.40 1.36
CA GLY A 33 5.78 6.11 1.95
C GLY A 33 4.44 5.74 1.35
N LEU A 34 4.37 4.63 0.60
CA LEU A 34 3.15 4.22 -0.08
C LEU A 34 2.03 3.80 0.88
N LEU A 35 2.37 3.33 2.06
CA LEU A 35 1.42 2.86 3.06
C LEU A 35 1.58 3.65 4.37
N PRO A 36 1.12 4.93 4.41
CA PRO A 36 1.29 5.79 5.58
C PRO A 36 0.22 5.53 6.64
N LEU A 37 0.12 4.28 7.10
CA LEU A 37 -0.84 3.90 8.13
C LEU A 37 -0.40 4.40 9.51
N GLU A 38 -1.35 4.50 10.44
CA GLU A 38 -1.11 4.98 11.80
C GLU A 38 -1.66 3.97 12.79
N ASP A 39 -1.04 3.90 13.98
CA ASP A 39 -1.45 2.98 15.04
C ASP A 39 -1.62 1.56 14.48
N ILE A 40 -0.58 1.07 13.82
CA ILE A 40 -0.61 -0.24 13.20
C ILE A 40 -0.56 -1.32 14.28
N GLN A 41 -1.59 -2.15 14.33
CA GLN A 41 -1.73 -3.18 15.34
C GLN A 41 -1.12 -4.51 14.91
N GLU A 42 -1.22 -4.82 13.61
CA GLU A 42 -0.71 -6.07 13.09
C GLU A 42 -0.27 -5.88 11.63
N PHE A 43 0.85 -6.49 11.28
CA PHE A 43 1.33 -6.60 9.91
C PHE A 43 1.75 -8.05 9.66
N GLY A 44 1.21 -8.66 8.63
CA GLY A 44 1.56 -10.02 8.26
C GLY A 44 2.01 -10.12 6.81
N TYR A 45 2.93 -11.04 6.55
CA TYR A 45 3.45 -11.28 5.22
C TYR A 45 3.73 -12.77 5.03
N ASN A 46 3.09 -13.35 4.01
CA ASN A 46 3.33 -14.73 3.61
C ASN A 46 4.21 -14.72 2.35
N ARG A 47 5.47 -15.10 2.48
CA ARG A 47 6.43 -15.05 1.37
C ARG A 47 6.06 -16.01 0.23
N ASP A 48 5.42 -17.12 0.55
CA ASP A 48 5.06 -18.11 -0.47
C ASP A 48 3.98 -17.58 -1.42
N SER A 49 2.97 -16.92 -0.88
CA SER A 49 1.85 -16.40 -1.69
C SER A 49 2.03 -14.93 -2.08
N GLY A 50 2.85 -14.20 -1.34
CA GLY A 50 2.97 -12.75 -1.49
C GLY A 50 1.87 -11.99 -0.77
N PHE A 51 1.00 -12.68 -0.04
CA PHE A 51 -0.12 -12.01 0.64
C PHE A 51 0.35 -11.20 1.83
N ILE A 52 -0.12 -9.93 1.90
CA ILE A 52 0.15 -9.06 3.05
C ILE A 52 -1.16 -8.55 3.62
N TRP A 53 -1.16 -8.27 4.93
CA TRP A 53 -2.28 -7.61 5.58
C TRP A 53 -1.75 -6.65 6.64
N LEU A 54 -2.44 -5.52 6.78
CA LEU A 54 -2.15 -4.52 7.81
C LEU A 54 -3.46 -4.17 8.51
N VAL A 55 -3.41 -4.14 9.83
CA VAL A 55 -4.55 -3.75 10.67
C VAL A 55 -4.14 -2.53 11.47
N GLN A 56 -4.96 -1.48 11.40
CA GLN A 56 -4.71 -0.24 12.16
C GLN A 56 -5.92 0.10 13.02
N GLY A 57 -5.72 0.94 14.03
CA GLY A 57 -6.75 1.25 15.01
C GLY A 57 -7.97 1.97 14.44
N LYS A 58 -7.78 2.77 13.40
CA LYS A 58 -8.85 3.51 12.75
C LYS A 58 -8.51 3.80 11.30
N LYS A 59 -9.52 4.15 10.52
CA LYS A 59 -9.34 4.58 9.14
C LYS A 59 -8.47 5.84 9.10
N VAL A 60 -7.55 5.91 8.13
CA VAL A 60 -6.64 7.04 7.95
C VAL A 60 -6.83 7.62 6.55
N GLU A 61 -6.89 8.94 6.45
CA GLU A 61 -6.85 9.65 5.17
C GLU A 61 -5.56 10.44 5.12
N HIS A 62 -4.79 10.21 4.06
CA HIS A 62 -3.50 10.87 3.88
C HIS A 62 -3.50 11.63 2.56
N THR A 63 -3.01 12.86 2.58
CA THR A 63 -2.85 13.67 1.37
C THR A 63 -1.39 13.64 0.95
N PHE A 64 -1.13 13.13 -0.24
CA PHE A 64 0.20 13.19 -0.86
C PHE A 64 0.34 14.57 -1.50
N LYS A 65 1.00 15.46 -0.80
CA LYS A 65 1.02 16.89 -1.11
C LYS A 65 1.59 17.22 -2.48
N LYS A 66 2.62 16.51 -2.91
CA LYS A 66 3.27 16.80 -4.20
C LYS A 66 2.36 16.57 -5.39
N ILE A 67 1.36 15.71 -5.25
CA ILE A 67 0.41 15.41 -6.34
C ILE A 67 -1.01 15.84 -5.98
N MET A 68 -1.19 16.45 -4.81
CA MET A 68 -2.48 16.91 -4.32
C MET A 68 -3.54 15.82 -4.36
N GLN A 69 -3.15 14.60 -3.97
CA GLN A 69 -4.02 13.44 -4.03
C GLN A 69 -4.29 12.90 -2.64
N LYS A 70 -5.57 12.79 -2.27
CA LYS A 70 -5.99 12.22 -0.99
C LYS A 70 -6.29 10.74 -1.16
N VAL A 71 -5.74 9.93 -0.25
CA VAL A 71 -5.93 8.48 -0.27
C VAL A 71 -6.44 8.03 1.09
N SER A 72 -7.42 7.13 1.09
CA SER A 72 -8.02 6.58 2.31
C SER A 72 -7.52 5.15 2.52
N TYR A 73 -7.12 4.87 3.76
CA TYR A 73 -6.65 3.54 4.18
C TYR A 73 -7.60 3.03 5.27
N ASP A 74 -8.31 1.95 4.99
CA ASP A 74 -9.28 1.37 5.93
C ASP A 74 -8.56 0.71 7.12
N THR A 75 -9.32 0.29 8.13
CA THR A 75 -8.77 -0.39 9.31
C THR A 75 -8.06 -1.68 8.96
N LYS A 76 -8.42 -2.29 7.84
CA LYS A 76 -7.73 -3.48 7.33
C LYS A 76 -7.40 -3.28 5.86
N VAL A 77 -6.12 -3.41 5.54
CA VAL A 77 -5.62 -3.31 4.16
C VAL A 77 -4.97 -4.64 3.81
N THR A 78 -5.34 -5.21 2.68
CA THR A 78 -4.73 -6.45 2.19
C THR A 78 -4.29 -6.28 0.75
N ALA A 79 -3.31 -7.06 0.34
CA ALA A 79 -2.83 -7.07 -1.04
C ALA A 79 -1.96 -8.30 -1.27
N PHE A 80 -1.65 -8.55 -2.54
CA PHE A 80 -0.56 -9.45 -2.90
C PHE A 80 0.59 -8.59 -3.38
N ILE A 81 1.77 -8.79 -2.79
CA ILE A 81 2.96 -8.01 -3.12
C ILE A 81 3.94 -8.85 -3.92
N GLU A 82 4.52 -8.24 -4.94
CA GLU A 82 5.58 -8.84 -5.72
C GLU A 82 6.53 -7.74 -6.15
N ASN A 83 7.60 -8.09 -6.84
CA ASN A 83 8.62 -7.11 -7.22
C ASN A 83 7.99 -5.95 -7.99
N GLY A 84 8.06 -4.74 -7.41
CA GLY A 84 7.56 -3.52 -8.03
C GLY A 84 6.04 -3.42 -8.13
N LYS A 85 5.27 -4.27 -7.43
CA LYS A 85 3.83 -4.31 -7.64
C LYS A 85 3.04 -4.74 -6.40
N LEU A 86 1.92 -4.05 -6.16
CA LEU A 86 0.86 -4.47 -5.24
C LEU A 86 -0.36 -4.76 -6.10
N ARG A 87 -0.96 -5.93 -5.96
CA ARG A 87 -2.15 -6.30 -6.74
C ARG A 87 -3.24 -6.86 -5.84
N LYS A 88 -4.47 -6.90 -6.35
CA LYS A 88 -5.65 -7.34 -5.61
C LYS A 88 -5.78 -6.61 -4.27
N ILE A 89 -5.57 -5.32 -4.29
CA ILE A 89 -5.59 -4.48 -3.10
C ILE A 89 -7.01 -4.35 -2.56
N THR A 90 -7.17 -4.42 -1.25
CA THR A 90 -8.41 -4.08 -0.56
C THR A 90 -8.12 -3.04 0.52
N GLY A 91 -9.10 -2.19 0.80
CA GLY A 91 -9.01 -1.20 1.87
C GLY A 91 -8.33 0.10 1.50
N ILE A 92 -7.99 0.32 0.23
CA ILE A 92 -7.38 1.58 -0.22
C ILE A 92 -8.28 2.23 -1.27
N LYS A 93 -8.57 3.51 -1.07
CA LYS A 93 -9.38 4.30 -2.00
C LYS A 93 -8.72 5.63 -2.24
N THR A 94 -8.94 6.20 -3.43
CA THR A 94 -8.49 7.55 -3.75
C THR A 94 -9.70 8.44 -4.00
N ASN A 95 -9.57 9.72 -3.66
CA ASN A 95 -10.62 10.70 -3.94
C ASN A 95 -10.37 11.30 -5.31
N ALA A 96 -11.34 11.14 -6.22
CA ALA A 96 -11.26 11.69 -7.56
C ALA A 96 -12.62 12.31 -7.88
N MET A 97 -12.60 13.60 -8.23
CA MET A 97 -13.82 14.34 -8.59
C MET A 97 -14.92 14.19 -7.53
N MET A 98 -14.53 14.28 -6.25
CA MET A 98 -15.41 14.18 -5.07
C MET A 98 -16.00 12.79 -4.84
N LEU A 99 -15.47 11.78 -5.53
CA LEU A 99 -15.88 10.38 -5.34
C LEU A 99 -14.70 9.57 -4.83
N TRP A 100 -14.99 8.61 -3.93
CA TRP A 100 -13.98 7.67 -3.45
C TRP A 100 -14.01 6.43 -4.34
N ILE A 101 -12.87 6.14 -4.97
CA ILE A 101 -12.73 5.03 -5.92
C ILE A 101 -11.69 4.06 -5.39
N SER A 102 -12.04 2.78 -5.34
CA SER A 102 -11.12 1.73 -4.87
C SER A 102 -9.92 1.59 -5.78
N ILE A 103 -8.74 1.44 -5.16
CA ILE A 103 -7.50 1.17 -5.87
C ILE A 103 -7.27 -0.34 -5.85
N ASN A 104 -7.10 -0.96 -7.01
CA ASN A 104 -6.87 -2.40 -7.15
C ASN A 104 -5.40 -2.78 -7.27
N GLU A 105 -4.62 -1.93 -7.93
CA GLU A 105 -3.21 -2.19 -8.20
C GLU A 105 -2.38 -0.93 -8.08
N VAL A 106 -1.14 -1.12 -7.62
CA VAL A 106 -0.12 -0.05 -7.63
C VAL A 106 1.16 -0.71 -8.11
N PHE A 107 1.80 -0.15 -9.13
CA PHE A 107 3.03 -0.74 -9.65
C PHE A 107 3.99 0.30 -10.21
N VAL A 108 5.26 -0.09 -10.27
CA VAL A 108 6.31 0.71 -10.90
C VAL A 108 6.49 0.15 -12.31
N PRO A 109 6.20 0.94 -13.37
CA PRO A 109 6.38 0.46 -14.74
C PRO A 109 7.85 0.16 -15.05
N GLU A 110 8.15 -0.95 -15.73
CA GLU A 110 9.52 -1.33 -16.06
C GLU A 110 10.25 -0.25 -16.86
N ALA A 111 9.57 0.34 -17.82
CA ALA A 111 10.15 1.37 -18.68
C ALA A 111 10.31 2.72 -17.99
N LEU A 112 9.66 2.91 -16.83
CA LEU A 112 9.66 4.19 -16.11
C LEU A 112 9.87 3.93 -14.61
N PRO A 113 11.09 3.54 -14.20
CA PRO A 113 11.36 3.14 -12.82
C PRO A 113 11.23 4.28 -11.80
N GLU A 114 11.20 5.52 -12.24
CA GLU A 114 10.99 6.69 -11.39
C GLU A 114 9.52 7.04 -11.21
N LYS A 115 8.62 6.28 -11.83
CA LYS A 115 7.18 6.51 -11.78
C LYS A 115 6.46 5.40 -11.02
N VAL A 116 5.24 5.69 -10.59
CA VAL A 116 4.35 4.69 -10.00
C VAL A 116 2.96 4.88 -10.58
N THR A 117 2.32 3.79 -10.94
CA THR A 117 0.98 3.80 -11.55
C THR A 117 -0.04 3.19 -10.60
N PHE A 118 -1.17 3.88 -10.44
CA PHE A 118 -2.32 3.41 -9.65
C PHE A 118 -3.43 3.03 -10.60
N LYS A 119 -3.96 1.81 -10.46
CA LYS A 119 -5.12 1.34 -11.23
C LYS A 119 -6.32 1.23 -10.31
N SER A 120 -7.42 1.85 -10.71
CA SER A 120 -8.65 1.85 -9.93
C SER A 120 -9.62 0.77 -10.41
N SER A 121 -10.65 0.49 -9.58
CA SER A 121 -11.64 -0.53 -9.87
C SER A 121 -12.49 -0.22 -11.10
N ASN A 122 -12.57 1.05 -11.50
CA ASN A 122 -13.32 1.45 -12.69
C ASN A 122 -12.49 1.36 -13.97
N GLY A 123 -11.28 0.78 -13.91
CA GLY A 123 -10.43 0.59 -15.07
C GLY A 123 -9.53 1.76 -15.43
N LEU A 124 -9.65 2.88 -14.72
CA LEU A 124 -8.78 4.03 -14.96
C LEU A 124 -7.43 3.84 -14.29
N SER A 125 -6.39 4.40 -14.89
CA SER A 125 -5.06 4.38 -14.29
C SER A 125 -4.45 5.77 -14.35
N ARG A 126 -3.59 6.08 -13.35
CA ARG A 126 -2.88 7.36 -13.28
C ARG A 126 -1.45 7.08 -12.86
N THR A 127 -0.53 7.81 -13.44
CA THR A 127 0.91 7.66 -13.18
C THR A 127 1.45 8.93 -12.56
N PHE A 128 2.23 8.77 -11.50
CA PHE A 128 2.83 9.89 -10.77
C PHE A 128 4.32 9.64 -10.58
N ASP A 129 5.07 10.68 -10.19
CA ASP A 129 6.46 10.51 -9.78
C ASP A 129 6.52 9.71 -8.48
N ALA A 130 7.37 8.71 -8.42
CA ALA A 130 7.55 7.90 -7.24
C ALA A 130 8.01 8.73 -6.04
N ALA A 131 8.73 9.83 -6.28
CA ALA A 131 9.18 10.73 -5.23
C ALA A 131 8.03 11.35 -4.42
N ALA A 132 6.82 11.42 -5.00
CA ALA A 132 5.64 11.92 -4.28
C ALA A 132 5.23 10.99 -3.13
N PHE A 133 5.68 9.75 -3.17
CA PHE A 133 5.36 8.71 -2.17
C PHE A 133 6.59 8.32 -1.34
N ALA A 134 7.58 9.19 -1.27
CA ALA A 134 8.74 8.96 -0.41
C ALA A 134 8.29 9.01 1.06
N LEU A 135 9.06 8.35 1.92
CA LEU A 135 8.75 8.31 3.34
C LEU A 135 8.66 9.73 3.91
N GLY A 136 7.56 10.04 4.59
CA GLY A 136 7.32 11.37 5.16
C GLY A 136 6.60 12.35 4.25
N GLU A 137 6.31 11.96 3.03
CA GLU A 137 5.56 12.83 2.07
C GLU A 137 4.02 12.58 2.09
#